data_7d98fd5e52b05e51f0c14beb8a9b8984
#
_entry.id   7d98fd5e52b05e51f0c14beb8a9b8984
#
_cell.length_a   1.000
_cell.length_b   1.000
_cell.length_c   1.000
_cell.angle_alpha   90.00
_cell.angle_beta   90.00
_cell.angle_gamma   90.00
#
_symmetry.space_group_name_H-M   'P 1'
#
loop_
_entity.id
_entity.type
_entity.pdbx_description
1 polymer ?
#
loop_
_entity_poly.entity_id
_entity_poly.type
_entity_poly.pdbx_seq_one_letter_code
_entity_poly.pdbx_strand_id
1 'polypeptide(L)'
;MIKIDIDKNKIKFIGHSLPDICAAVSSVMYTSVNAILKYDKDSIDYKDENDEVIITIIKHDKIIDLLINNMIDMLNDIHSDLGDNYIQIK
;
A
#
# COMPACT_ATOMS: atom_id res chain seq x y z
N MET A 1 15.41 2.05 2.48
CA MET A 1 14.43 1.05 2.92
C MET A 1 13.03 1.63 2.87
N ILE A 2 12.08 0.85 2.41
CA ILE A 2 10.66 1.22 2.43
C ILE A 2 10.04 0.60 3.68
N LYS A 3 9.37 1.41 4.48
CA LYS A 3 8.59 0.96 5.64
C LYS A 3 7.11 1.05 5.32
N ILE A 4 6.40 -0.04 5.54
CA ILE A 4 4.96 -0.10 5.33
C ILE A 4 4.31 -0.38 6.68
N ASP A 5 3.62 0.61 7.21
CA ASP A 5 2.89 0.51 8.47
C ASP A 5 1.42 0.26 8.18
N ILE A 6 0.92 -0.86 8.67
CA ILE A 6 -0.46 -1.29 8.44
C ILE A 6 -1.24 -1.23 9.75
N ASP A 7 -2.30 -0.45 9.74
CA ASP A 7 -3.23 -0.34 10.83
C ASP A 7 -4.65 -0.60 10.29
N LYS A 8 -5.62 -0.74 11.14
CA LYS A 8 -7.01 -1.08 10.76
C LYS A 8 -7.57 -0.12 9.72
N ASN A 9 -7.32 1.18 9.88
CA ASN A 9 -7.90 2.21 9.02
C ASN A 9 -6.87 3.05 8.27
N LYS A 10 -5.60 2.67 8.35
CA LYS A 10 -4.54 3.48 7.74
C LYS A 10 -3.37 2.61 7.30
N ILE A 11 -2.85 2.88 6.12
CA ILE A 11 -1.65 2.25 5.59
C ILE A 11 -0.69 3.35 5.17
N LYS A 12 0.53 3.32 5.71
CA LYS A 12 1.57 4.28 5.38
C LYS A 12 2.73 3.62 4.67
N PHE A 13 3.20 4.26 3.62
CA PHE A 13 4.42 3.87 2.89
C PHE A 13 5.43 4.97 3.10
N ILE A 14 6.59 4.67 3.70
CA ILE A 14 7.59 5.67 4.06
C ILE A 14 8.96 5.25 3.54
N GLY A 15 9.68 6.19 2.94
CA GLY A 15 11.07 6.00 2.54
C GLY A 15 11.23 5.50 1.12
N HIS A 16 12.48 5.10 0.83
CA HIS A 16 12.90 4.69 -0.51
C HIS A 16 13.79 3.45 -0.44
N SER A 17 13.91 2.79 -1.58
CA SER A 17 14.82 1.68 -1.80
C SER A 17 15.38 1.78 -3.21
N LEU A 18 15.92 0.70 -3.76
CA LEU A 18 16.42 0.67 -5.13
C LEU A 18 15.28 0.96 -6.10
N PRO A 19 15.57 1.58 -7.29
CA PRO A 19 14.52 2.01 -8.22
C PRO A 19 13.53 0.92 -8.62
N ASP A 20 14.00 -0.28 -8.90
CA ASP A 20 13.13 -1.41 -9.28
C ASP A 20 12.27 -1.90 -8.12
N ILE A 21 12.77 -1.81 -6.89
CA ILE A 21 11.99 -2.16 -5.68
C ILE A 21 10.91 -1.12 -5.43
N CYS A 22 11.27 0.17 -5.53
CA CYS A 22 10.30 1.25 -5.45
C CYS A 22 9.22 1.11 -6.51
N ALA A 23 9.60 0.79 -7.75
CA ALA A 23 8.65 0.59 -8.84
C ALA A 23 7.70 -0.58 -8.58
N ALA A 24 8.19 -1.69 -8.05
CA ALA A 24 7.37 -2.85 -7.72
C ALA A 24 6.34 -2.51 -6.64
N VAL A 25 6.77 -1.91 -5.54
CA VAL A 25 5.89 -1.51 -4.43
C VAL A 25 4.87 -0.48 -4.90
N SER A 26 5.32 0.54 -5.63
CA SER A 26 4.44 1.60 -6.15
C SER A 26 3.42 1.06 -7.14
N SER A 27 3.80 0.12 -8.00
CA SER A 27 2.87 -0.49 -8.96
C SER A 27 1.74 -1.24 -8.26
N VAL A 28 2.05 -2.00 -7.23
CA VAL A 28 1.04 -2.71 -6.41
C VAL A 28 0.13 -1.71 -5.73
N MET A 29 0.71 -0.70 -5.08
CA MET A 29 -0.04 0.33 -4.37
C MET A 29 -0.97 1.11 -5.31
N TYR A 30 -0.45 1.65 -6.41
CA TYR A 30 -1.24 2.47 -7.34
C TYR A 30 -2.33 1.66 -8.03
N THR A 31 -2.05 0.43 -8.41
CA THR A 31 -3.06 -0.46 -9.01
C THR A 31 -4.21 -0.69 -8.04
N SER A 32 -3.90 -0.97 -6.78
CA SER A 32 -4.90 -1.21 -5.74
C SER A 32 -5.71 0.04 -5.41
N VAL A 33 -5.04 1.18 -5.21
CA VAL A 33 -5.70 2.46 -4.94
C VAL A 33 -6.61 2.85 -6.08
N ASN A 34 -6.14 2.71 -7.32
CA ASN A 34 -6.92 3.05 -8.50
C ASN A 34 -8.19 2.19 -8.62
N ALA A 35 -8.08 0.88 -8.34
CA ALA A 35 -9.22 -0.02 -8.36
C ALA A 35 -10.24 0.35 -7.28
N ILE A 36 -9.78 0.66 -6.08
CA ILE A 36 -10.65 1.06 -4.97
C ILE A 36 -11.39 2.35 -5.30
N LEU A 37 -10.69 3.36 -5.81
CA LEU A 37 -11.29 4.66 -6.15
C LEU A 37 -12.27 4.57 -7.32
N LYS A 38 -12.04 3.66 -8.26
CA LYS A 38 -13.00 3.37 -9.33
C LYS A 38 -14.26 2.69 -8.81
N TYR A 39 -14.12 1.84 -7.81
CA TYR A 39 -15.25 1.20 -7.16
C TYR A 39 -16.05 2.18 -6.30
N ASP A 40 -15.36 2.95 -5.45
CA ASP A 40 -16.00 3.96 -4.59
C ASP A 40 -14.99 5.08 -4.30
N LYS A 41 -15.17 6.22 -4.96
CA LYS A 41 -14.27 7.38 -4.84
C LYS A 41 -14.19 7.98 -3.43
N ASP A 42 -15.18 7.70 -2.58
CA ASP A 42 -15.25 8.24 -1.22
C ASP A 42 -14.82 7.23 -0.15
N SER A 43 -14.34 6.06 -0.57
CA SER A 43 -14.01 4.96 0.35
C SER A 43 -12.67 5.11 1.04
N ILE A 44 -11.73 5.79 0.40
CA ILE A 44 -10.39 6.04 0.95
C ILE A 44 -9.99 7.49 0.70
N ASP A 45 -9.09 7.98 1.56
CA ASP A 45 -8.35 9.21 1.35
C ASP A 45 -6.91 8.84 1.01
N TYR A 46 -6.38 9.37 -0.07
CA TYR A 46 -5.04 9.08 -0.55
C TYR A 46 -4.22 10.36 -0.56
N LYS A 47 -3.07 10.35 0.14
CA LYS A 47 -2.13 11.47 0.17
C LYS A 47 -0.73 10.99 -0.16
N ASP A 48 -0.06 11.72 -1.03
CA ASP A 48 1.33 11.46 -1.43
C ASP A 48 2.11 12.76 -1.23
N GLU A 49 2.82 12.85 -0.11
CA GLU A 49 3.57 14.05 0.27
C GLU A 49 4.89 13.69 0.94
N ASN A 50 5.97 14.41 0.61
CA ASN A 50 7.25 14.33 1.33
C ASN A 50 7.81 12.91 1.51
N ASP A 51 7.82 12.13 0.43
CA ASP A 51 8.30 10.74 0.44
C ASP A 51 7.46 9.81 1.31
N GLU A 52 6.23 10.19 1.60
CA GLU A 52 5.30 9.42 2.40
C GLU A 52 3.96 9.32 1.67
N VAL A 53 3.43 8.11 1.58
CA VAL A 53 2.08 7.87 1.08
C VAL A 53 1.22 7.39 2.22
N ILE A 54 0.06 8.03 2.39
CA ILE A 54 -0.89 7.69 3.44
C ILE A 54 -2.23 7.35 2.79
N ILE A 55 -2.70 6.13 3.02
CA ILE A 55 -4.02 5.67 2.62
C ILE A 55 -4.87 5.57 3.89
N THR A 56 -5.90 6.39 3.99
CA THR A 56 -6.86 6.32 5.10
C THR A 56 -8.12 5.65 4.61
N ILE A 57 -8.54 4.57 5.25
CA ILE A 57 -9.73 3.82 4.88
C ILE A 57 -10.92 4.43 5.62
N ILE A 58 -11.85 5.00 4.86
CA ILE A 58 -13.04 5.68 5.40
C ILE A 58 -14.22 4.73 5.51
N LYS A 59 -14.37 3.85 4.51
CA LYS A 59 -15.47 2.88 4.45
C LYS A 59 -14.92 1.46 4.38
N HIS A 60 -15.51 0.57 5.14
CA HIS A 60 -15.24 -0.86 5.08
C HIS A 60 -16.46 -1.60 4.53
N ASP A 61 -16.29 -2.27 3.40
CA ASP A 61 -17.24 -3.26 2.89
C ASP A 61 -16.48 -4.45 2.33
N LYS A 62 -17.19 -5.46 1.85
CA LYS A 62 -16.54 -6.69 1.37
C LYS A 62 -15.58 -6.44 0.22
N ILE A 63 -15.92 -5.54 -0.71
CA ILE A 63 -15.10 -5.26 -1.88
C ILE A 63 -13.85 -4.47 -1.49
N ILE A 64 -14.01 -3.43 -0.69
CA ILE A 64 -12.90 -2.61 -0.23
C ILE A 64 -11.93 -3.45 0.61
N ASP A 65 -12.44 -4.24 1.54
CA ASP A 65 -11.61 -5.11 2.37
C ASP A 65 -10.88 -6.17 1.53
N LEU A 66 -11.54 -6.72 0.51
CA LEU A 66 -10.91 -7.65 -0.43
C LEU A 66 -9.74 -6.99 -1.16
N LEU A 67 -9.93 -5.80 -1.70
CA LEU A 67 -8.90 -5.08 -2.46
C LEU A 67 -7.73 -4.65 -1.56
N ILE A 68 -8.01 -4.19 -0.36
CA ILE A 68 -6.98 -3.84 0.63
C ILE A 68 -6.18 -5.09 1.03
N ASN A 69 -6.85 -6.18 1.36
CA ASN A 69 -6.18 -7.42 1.76
C ASN A 69 -5.35 -8.00 0.62
N ASN A 70 -5.83 -7.92 -0.62
CA ASN A 70 -5.07 -8.34 -1.79
C ASN A 70 -3.79 -7.50 -1.95
N MET A 71 -3.87 -6.18 -1.77
CA MET A 71 -2.70 -5.31 -1.81
C MET A 71 -1.68 -5.72 -0.75
N ILE A 72 -2.13 -5.95 0.48
CA ILE A 72 -1.26 -6.36 1.59
C ILE A 72 -0.60 -7.71 1.29
N ASP A 73 -1.35 -8.67 0.77
CA ASP A 73 -0.81 -9.99 0.39
C ASP A 73 0.28 -9.86 -0.68
N MET A 74 0.07 -9.04 -1.69
CA MET A 74 1.06 -8.81 -2.73
C MET A 74 2.31 -8.10 -2.20
N LEU A 75 2.15 -7.16 -1.27
CA LEU A 75 3.28 -6.51 -0.61
C LEU A 75 4.07 -7.50 0.24
N ASN A 76 3.40 -8.40 0.94
CA ASN A 76 4.05 -9.47 1.69
C ASN A 76 4.81 -10.43 0.78
N ASP A 77 4.30 -10.72 -0.41
CA ASP A 77 5.00 -11.56 -1.40
C ASP A 77 6.30 -10.89 -1.86
N ILE A 78 6.26 -9.61 -2.15
CA ILE A 78 7.46 -8.84 -2.50
C ILE A 78 8.46 -8.87 -1.34
N HIS A 79 8.00 -8.66 -0.12
CA HIS A 79 8.84 -8.71 1.07
C HIS A 79 9.49 -10.09 1.27
N SER A 80 8.74 -11.17 1.07
CA SER A 80 9.26 -12.52 1.13
C SER A 80 10.38 -12.77 0.12
N ASP A 81 10.25 -12.25 -1.08
CA ASP A 81 11.24 -12.43 -2.15
C ASP A 81 12.51 -11.61 -1.90
N LEU A 82 12.39 -10.42 -1.36
CA LEU A 82 13.50 -9.46 -1.23
C LEU A 82 14.14 -9.43 0.16
N GLY A 83 13.39 -9.77 1.21
CA GLY A 83 13.85 -9.76 2.59
C GLY A 83 13.78 -8.39 3.26
N ASP A 84 14.18 -8.37 4.54
CA ASP A 84 14.00 -7.20 5.43
C ASP A 84 14.96 -6.04 5.14
N ASN A 85 15.98 -6.26 4.31
CA ASN A 85 16.96 -5.21 4.00
C ASN A 85 16.39 -4.10 3.12
N TYR A 86 15.30 -4.37 2.41
CA TYR A 86 14.72 -3.44 1.45
C TYR A 86 13.34 -2.96 1.85
N ILE A 87 12.55 -3.83 2.49
CA ILE A 87 11.16 -3.56 2.86
C ILE A 87 10.91 -4.07 4.27
N GLN A 88 10.26 -3.27 5.10
CA GLN A 88 9.74 -3.70 6.40
C GLN A 88 8.23 -3.47 6.42
N ILE A 89 7.49 -4.48 6.82
CA ILE A 89 6.02 -4.43 6.96
C ILE A 89 5.66 -4.67 8.41
N LYS A 90 4.88 -3.79 8.97
CA LYS A 90 4.43 -3.87 10.36
C LYS A 90 2.90 -3.89 10.47
#